data_d0fc2f5d0ddc009cfad0dd7c51e875ac
#
_entry.id   d0fc2f5d0ddc009cfad0dd7c51e875ac
#
_cell.length_a   1.000
_cell.length_b   1.000
_cell.length_c   1.000
_cell.angle_alpha   90.00
_cell.angle_beta   90.00
_cell.angle_gamma   90.00
#
_symmetry.space_group_name_H-M   'P 1'
#
loop_
_entity.id
_entity.type
_entity.pdbx_description
1 polymer ?
#
loop_
_entity_poly.entity_id
_entity_poly.type
_entity_poly.pdbx_seq_one_letter_code
_entity_poly.pdbx_strand_id
1 'polypeptide(L)'
;MNFERLEAIAYKAMGKRKSHVEREIGHVFFHGKRVSNSVLLLRKTIFPEDASHDEILRCAGLFHDVGKGIEPHARTGAVLARELLKEELTESELNAVCEIISVHDDRHPEDDRYSPWIKLLQDADHLDHFGSQGLWLSFTYRAYMGQKDMTELPAFYESEWDESIPRTRSHLNFDFSRKIFDEKVRYERDAISRLKLESEGFYI
;
A
#
# COMPACT_ATOMS: atom_id res chain seq x y z
N MET A 1 -19.74 -7.50 -8.39
CA MET A 1 -19.24 -6.18 -8.90
C MET A 1 -18.61 -6.30 -10.28
N ASN A 2 -18.72 -5.31 -11.15
CA ASN A 2 -18.00 -5.28 -12.45
C ASN A 2 -16.64 -4.60 -12.28
N PHE A 3 -15.58 -5.39 -12.08
CA PHE A 3 -14.24 -4.87 -11.80
C PHE A 3 -13.56 -4.17 -12.97
N GLU A 4 -13.88 -4.50 -14.21
CA GLU A 4 -13.37 -3.79 -15.38
C GLU A 4 -13.87 -2.34 -15.37
N ARG A 5 -15.16 -2.15 -15.06
CA ARG A 5 -15.76 -0.83 -14.95
C ARG A 5 -15.24 -0.05 -13.73
N LEU A 6 -15.10 -0.71 -12.57
CA LEU A 6 -14.51 -0.09 -11.38
C LEU A 6 -13.07 0.37 -11.62
N GLU A 7 -12.26 -0.43 -12.30
CA GLU A 7 -10.90 -0.06 -12.67
C GLU A 7 -10.86 1.14 -13.62
N ALA A 8 -11.77 1.20 -14.58
CA ALA A 8 -11.89 2.35 -15.48
C ALA A 8 -12.28 3.64 -14.73
N ILE A 9 -13.20 3.56 -13.75
CA ILE A 9 -13.57 4.68 -12.88
C ILE A 9 -12.38 5.14 -12.04
N ALA A 10 -11.67 4.19 -11.40
CA ALA A 10 -10.48 4.45 -10.60
C ALA A 10 -9.37 5.11 -11.44
N TYR A 11 -9.13 4.61 -12.66
CA TYR A 11 -8.14 5.21 -13.58
C TYR A 11 -8.52 6.63 -13.98
N LYS A 12 -9.79 6.87 -14.28
CA LYS A 12 -10.29 8.22 -14.60
C LYS A 12 -10.09 9.20 -13.43
N ALA A 13 -10.29 8.73 -12.20
CA ALA A 13 -10.14 9.56 -10.99
C ALA A 13 -8.67 9.78 -10.58
N MET A 14 -7.81 8.79 -10.75
CA MET A 14 -6.45 8.77 -10.15
C MET A 14 -5.32 8.56 -11.15
N GLY A 15 -5.57 7.91 -12.32
CA GLY A 15 -4.52 7.44 -13.22
C GLY A 15 -3.69 8.53 -13.90
N LYS A 16 -4.18 9.77 -13.93
CA LYS A 16 -3.45 10.94 -14.46
C LYS A 16 -3.14 11.98 -13.38
N ARG A 17 -3.45 11.69 -12.13
CA ARG A 17 -3.24 12.59 -11.01
C ARG A 17 -1.83 12.44 -10.44
N LYS A 18 -1.17 13.54 -10.15
CA LYS A 18 0.07 13.59 -9.37
C LYS A 18 -0.29 13.93 -7.93
N SER A 19 -0.34 12.94 -7.06
CA SER A 19 -0.74 13.10 -5.66
C SER A 19 0.40 13.63 -4.78
N HIS A 20 1.65 13.33 -5.15
CA HIS A 20 2.86 13.78 -4.46
C HIS A 20 3.88 14.24 -5.50
N VAL A 21 4.66 15.27 -5.14
CA VAL A 21 5.64 15.86 -6.06
C VAL A 21 6.78 14.89 -6.41
N GLU A 22 7.13 13.99 -5.47
CA GLU A 22 8.20 13.00 -5.61
C GLU A 22 7.74 11.67 -6.22
N ARG A 23 6.46 11.52 -6.57
CA ARG A 23 5.93 10.29 -7.16
C ARG A 23 5.61 10.47 -8.64
N GLU A 24 5.56 9.37 -9.36
CA GLU A 24 5.12 9.32 -10.76
C GLU A 24 3.64 9.70 -10.91
N ILE A 25 3.25 10.12 -12.10
CA ILE A 25 1.83 10.36 -12.44
C ILE A 25 1.07 9.03 -12.35
N GLY A 26 -0.09 9.05 -11.72
CA GLY A 26 -0.94 7.87 -11.54
C GLY A 26 -0.48 6.94 -10.40
N HIS A 27 0.53 7.33 -9.62
CA HIS A 27 1.03 6.53 -8.50
C HIS A 27 -0.10 5.93 -7.65
N VAL A 28 -1.06 6.74 -7.22
CA VAL A 28 -2.18 6.32 -6.37
C VAL A 28 -3.06 5.25 -7.05
N PHE A 29 -3.29 5.36 -8.35
CA PHE A 29 -4.03 4.33 -9.10
C PHE A 29 -3.27 2.99 -9.14
N PHE A 30 -1.98 3.01 -9.50
CA PHE A 30 -1.19 1.80 -9.60
C PHE A 30 -0.95 1.14 -8.24
N HIS A 31 -0.76 1.94 -7.20
CA HIS A 31 -0.73 1.49 -5.81
C HIS A 31 -2.06 0.81 -5.42
N GLY A 32 -3.19 1.48 -5.60
CA GLY A 32 -4.51 0.93 -5.31
C GLY A 32 -4.79 -0.38 -6.07
N LYS A 33 -4.35 -0.48 -7.34
CA LYS A 33 -4.47 -1.72 -8.12
C LYS A 33 -3.66 -2.87 -7.52
N ARG A 34 -2.43 -2.62 -7.05
CA ARG A 34 -1.60 -3.63 -6.37
C ARG A 34 -2.21 -4.04 -5.03
N VAL A 35 -2.67 -3.08 -4.23
CA VAL A 35 -3.34 -3.33 -2.94
C VAL A 35 -4.63 -4.14 -3.15
N SER A 36 -5.44 -3.81 -4.16
CA SER A 36 -6.64 -4.55 -4.55
C SER A 36 -6.38 -6.03 -4.86
N ASN A 37 -5.22 -6.36 -5.44
CA ASN A 37 -4.84 -7.74 -5.71
C ASN A 37 -4.23 -8.43 -4.48
N SER A 38 -3.35 -7.72 -3.74
CA SER A 38 -2.64 -8.28 -2.59
C SER A 38 -3.56 -8.55 -1.40
N VAL A 39 -4.60 -7.73 -1.18
CA VAL A 39 -5.58 -7.98 -0.11
C VAL A 39 -6.32 -9.31 -0.31
N LEU A 40 -6.62 -9.69 -1.56
CA LEU A 40 -7.23 -11.00 -1.85
C LEU A 40 -6.26 -12.16 -1.61
N LEU A 41 -4.96 -11.96 -1.90
CA LEU A 41 -3.95 -12.97 -1.58
C LEU A 41 -3.86 -13.20 -0.07
N LEU A 42 -3.82 -12.13 0.72
CA LEU A 42 -3.83 -12.20 2.18
C LEU A 42 -5.09 -12.90 2.68
N ARG A 43 -6.28 -12.49 2.21
CA ARG A 43 -7.56 -13.10 2.59
C ARG A 43 -7.57 -14.60 2.29
N LYS A 44 -7.21 -15.00 1.08
CA LYS A 44 -7.18 -16.43 0.67
C LYS A 44 -6.26 -17.28 1.54
N THR A 45 -5.18 -16.69 2.05
CA THR A 45 -4.21 -17.41 2.88
C THR A 45 -4.62 -17.44 4.35
N ILE A 46 -5.13 -16.31 4.87
CA ILE A 46 -5.43 -16.14 6.30
C ILE A 46 -6.84 -16.68 6.63
N PHE A 47 -7.81 -16.48 5.74
CA PHE A 47 -9.19 -16.90 5.87
C PHE A 47 -9.65 -17.68 4.63
N PRO A 48 -9.09 -18.87 4.32
CA PRO A 48 -9.32 -19.57 3.05
C PRO A 48 -10.79 -19.91 2.79
N GLU A 49 -11.56 -20.16 3.83
CA GLU A 49 -12.97 -20.59 3.74
C GLU A 49 -13.97 -19.42 3.64
N ASP A 50 -13.54 -18.16 3.85
CA ASP A 50 -14.45 -17.02 3.87
C ASP A 50 -14.19 -16.04 2.73
N ALA A 51 -14.84 -16.24 1.61
CA ALA A 51 -14.80 -15.37 0.43
C ALA A 51 -15.90 -14.29 0.41
N SER A 52 -16.69 -14.18 1.47
CA SER A 52 -17.90 -13.33 1.50
C SER A 52 -17.62 -11.85 1.28
N HIS A 53 -16.39 -11.39 1.57
CA HIS A 53 -15.97 -10.00 1.44
C HIS A 53 -14.98 -9.75 0.29
N ASP A 54 -14.72 -10.72 -0.58
CA ASP A 54 -13.70 -10.59 -1.63
C ASP A 54 -13.93 -9.38 -2.54
N GLU A 55 -15.15 -9.17 -3.01
CA GLU A 55 -15.48 -8.04 -3.88
C GLU A 55 -15.37 -6.70 -3.14
N ILE A 56 -15.79 -6.64 -1.88
CA ILE A 56 -15.68 -5.45 -1.02
C ILE A 56 -14.21 -5.09 -0.79
N LEU A 57 -13.39 -6.07 -0.38
CA LEU A 57 -11.95 -5.89 -0.14
C LEU A 57 -11.23 -5.40 -1.39
N ARG A 58 -11.53 -6.03 -2.52
CA ARG A 58 -10.94 -5.69 -3.79
C ARG A 58 -11.28 -4.27 -4.22
N CYS A 59 -12.56 -3.89 -4.08
CA CYS A 59 -13.03 -2.54 -4.38
C CYS A 59 -12.41 -1.51 -3.42
N ALA A 60 -12.45 -1.77 -2.11
CA ALA A 60 -11.83 -0.90 -1.12
C ALA A 60 -10.33 -0.71 -1.38
N GLY A 61 -9.59 -1.80 -1.68
CA GLY A 61 -8.17 -1.72 -2.03
C GLY A 61 -7.89 -0.85 -3.26
N LEU A 62 -8.74 -0.92 -4.27
CA LEU A 62 -8.59 -0.10 -5.48
C LEU A 62 -8.80 1.40 -5.22
N PHE A 63 -9.68 1.76 -4.29
CA PHE A 63 -10.10 3.15 -4.05
C PHE A 63 -9.60 3.76 -2.73
N HIS A 64 -8.88 3.01 -1.86
CA HIS A 64 -8.55 3.45 -0.50
C HIS A 64 -7.84 4.81 -0.46
N ASP A 65 -6.97 5.07 -1.40
CA ASP A 65 -6.17 6.30 -1.51
C ASP A 65 -6.74 7.33 -2.50
N VAL A 66 -8.02 7.22 -2.90
CA VAL A 66 -8.62 8.20 -3.83
C VAL A 66 -8.61 9.63 -3.27
N GLY A 67 -8.59 9.78 -1.94
CA GLY A 67 -8.46 11.04 -1.20
C GLY A 67 -7.03 11.55 -1.01
N LYS A 68 -6.01 10.80 -1.43
CA LYS A 68 -4.59 11.12 -1.15
C LYS A 68 -4.22 12.53 -1.60
N GLY A 69 -3.56 13.27 -0.71
CA GLY A 69 -3.23 14.69 -0.91
C GLY A 69 -4.29 15.67 -0.39
N ILE A 70 -5.39 15.18 0.20
CA ILE A 70 -6.45 16.00 0.83
C ILE A 70 -6.71 15.44 2.24
N GLU A 71 -6.08 16.05 3.25
CA GLU A 71 -6.18 15.54 4.62
C GLU A 71 -7.50 15.91 5.34
N PRO A 72 -8.07 15.01 6.16
CA PRO A 72 -7.61 13.63 6.43
C PRO A 72 -7.97 12.69 5.27
N HIS A 73 -6.93 12.11 4.59
CA HIS A 73 -7.12 11.47 3.29
C HIS A 73 -8.01 10.22 3.31
N ALA A 74 -7.97 9.41 4.37
CA ALA A 74 -8.81 8.21 4.47
C ALA A 74 -10.31 8.57 4.52
N ARG A 75 -10.70 9.52 5.37
CA ARG A 75 -12.09 10.01 5.48
C ARG A 75 -12.53 10.71 4.21
N THR A 76 -11.70 11.57 3.66
CA THR A 76 -11.96 12.24 2.38
C THR A 76 -12.07 11.22 1.25
N GLY A 77 -11.22 10.20 1.26
CA GLY A 77 -11.25 9.06 0.33
C GLY A 77 -12.58 8.31 0.38
N ALA A 78 -13.11 8.04 1.56
CA ALA A 78 -14.42 7.38 1.71
C ALA A 78 -15.55 8.21 1.11
N VAL A 79 -15.56 9.54 1.29
CA VAL A 79 -16.56 10.43 0.69
C VAL A 79 -16.45 10.45 -0.84
N LEU A 80 -15.22 10.56 -1.37
CA LEU A 80 -14.99 10.55 -2.82
C LEU A 80 -15.33 9.19 -3.44
N ALA A 81 -14.97 8.08 -2.78
CA ALA A 81 -15.32 6.74 -3.24
C ALA A 81 -16.84 6.55 -3.31
N ARG A 82 -17.58 7.03 -2.31
CA ARG A 82 -19.05 7.00 -2.30
C ARG A 82 -19.63 7.69 -3.55
N GLU A 83 -19.18 8.90 -3.85
CA GLU A 83 -19.67 9.64 -5.02
C GLU A 83 -19.31 8.94 -6.35
N LEU A 84 -18.13 8.37 -6.45
CA LEU A 84 -17.66 7.67 -7.66
C LEU A 84 -18.39 6.35 -7.91
N LEU A 85 -18.85 5.68 -6.83
CA LEU A 85 -19.32 4.29 -6.86
C LEU A 85 -20.84 4.14 -6.65
N LYS A 86 -21.57 5.20 -6.33
CA LYS A 86 -23.01 5.16 -6.00
C LYS A 86 -23.91 4.57 -7.09
N GLU A 87 -23.50 4.63 -8.35
CA GLU A 87 -24.24 4.04 -9.48
C GLU A 87 -23.77 2.61 -9.84
N GLU A 88 -22.70 2.14 -9.18
CA GLU A 88 -22.06 0.86 -9.47
C GLU A 88 -22.31 -0.20 -8.40
N LEU A 89 -22.57 0.25 -7.16
CA LEU A 89 -22.69 -0.58 -5.97
C LEU A 89 -24.07 -0.40 -5.32
N THR A 90 -24.55 -1.45 -4.67
CA THR A 90 -25.68 -1.35 -3.75
C THR A 90 -25.29 -0.51 -2.53
N GLU A 91 -26.29 0.06 -1.84
CA GLU A 91 -26.03 0.87 -0.64
C GLU A 91 -25.29 0.08 0.47
N SER A 92 -25.57 -1.22 0.60
CA SER A 92 -24.88 -2.09 1.55
C SER A 92 -23.41 -2.27 1.20
N GLU A 93 -23.10 -2.55 -0.08
CA GLU A 93 -21.73 -2.67 -0.57
C GLU A 93 -20.97 -1.35 -0.42
N LEU A 94 -21.62 -0.25 -0.77
CA LEU A 94 -21.05 1.09 -0.69
C LEU A 94 -20.68 1.47 0.75
N ASN A 95 -21.56 1.16 1.71
CA ASN A 95 -21.28 1.37 3.12
C ASN A 95 -20.07 0.55 3.59
N ALA A 96 -20.00 -0.73 3.23
CA ALA A 96 -18.89 -1.61 3.60
C ALA A 96 -17.55 -1.15 3.00
N VAL A 97 -17.54 -0.76 1.72
CA VAL A 97 -16.35 -0.23 1.05
C VAL A 97 -15.89 1.07 1.71
N CYS A 98 -16.81 2.02 1.95
CA CYS A 98 -16.48 3.32 2.55
C CYS A 98 -16.03 3.18 4.01
N GLU A 99 -16.58 2.26 4.78
CA GLU A 99 -16.12 1.95 6.14
C GLU A 99 -14.65 1.56 6.13
N ILE A 100 -14.27 0.57 5.31
CA ILE A 100 -12.88 0.11 5.21
C ILE A 100 -11.97 1.25 4.78
N ILE A 101 -12.34 2.03 3.76
CA ILE A 101 -11.55 3.16 3.27
C ILE A 101 -11.34 4.20 4.37
N SER A 102 -12.38 4.53 5.14
CA SER A 102 -12.35 5.64 6.11
C SER A 102 -11.36 5.48 7.25
N VAL A 103 -10.88 4.24 7.50
CA VAL A 103 -10.00 3.88 8.63
C VAL A 103 -8.77 3.06 8.21
N HIS A 104 -8.46 3.03 6.90
CA HIS A 104 -7.35 2.20 6.42
C HIS A 104 -5.98 2.63 6.94
N ASP A 105 -5.81 3.88 7.33
CA ASP A 105 -4.57 4.44 7.88
C ASP A 105 -4.51 4.45 9.43
N ASP A 106 -5.63 4.12 10.11
CA ASP A 106 -5.72 4.07 11.58
C ASP A 106 -5.41 2.66 12.10
N ARG A 107 -4.13 2.36 12.31
CA ARG A 107 -3.62 1.01 12.61
C ARG A 107 -3.48 0.77 14.10
N HIS A 108 -4.24 -0.22 14.60
CA HIS A 108 -4.25 -0.67 16.00
C HIS A 108 -4.25 -2.21 16.05
N PRO A 109 -3.10 -2.86 15.75
CA PRO A 109 -3.03 -4.31 15.72
C PRO A 109 -3.22 -4.98 17.08
N GLU A 110 -2.99 -4.21 18.17
CA GLU A 110 -3.07 -4.66 19.56
C GLU A 110 -4.50 -4.80 20.11
N ASP A 111 -5.50 -4.27 19.41
CA ASP A 111 -6.90 -4.31 19.87
C ASP A 111 -7.87 -4.80 18.77
N ASP A 112 -9.13 -5.05 19.16
CA ASP A 112 -10.18 -5.59 18.29
C ASP A 112 -11.16 -4.52 17.78
N ARG A 113 -10.75 -3.24 17.76
CA ARG A 113 -11.62 -2.15 17.29
C ARG A 113 -12.02 -2.29 15.83
N TYR A 114 -11.21 -2.97 15.01
CA TYR A 114 -11.47 -3.16 13.60
C TYR A 114 -11.73 -4.61 13.22
N SER A 115 -12.64 -4.80 12.27
CA SER A 115 -12.93 -6.12 11.71
C SER A 115 -11.69 -6.72 11.02
N PRO A 116 -11.63 -8.07 10.87
CA PRO A 116 -10.55 -8.69 10.12
C PRO A 116 -10.40 -8.17 8.69
N TRP A 117 -11.49 -7.73 8.07
CA TRP A 117 -11.50 -7.18 6.71
C TRP A 117 -10.79 -5.84 6.60
N ILE A 118 -10.99 -4.95 7.56
CA ILE A 118 -10.25 -3.68 7.68
C ILE A 118 -8.76 -3.97 7.92
N LYS A 119 -8.45 -4.87 8.85
CA LYS A 119 -7.08 -5.28 9.18
C LYS A 119 -6.34 -5.90 7.98
N LEU A 120 -7.03 -6.67 7.12
CA LEU A 120 -6.46 -7.20 5.88
C LEU A 120 -6.08 -6.11 4.89
N LEU A 121 -6.92 -5.08 4.72
CA LEU A 121 -6.61 -3.97 3.84
C LEU A 121 -5.44 -3.14 4.38
N GLN A 122 -5.43 -2.86 5.68
CA GLN A 122 -4.32 -2.16 6.35
C GLN A 122 -2.98 -2.87 6.12
N ASP A 123 -2.95 -4.20 6.22
CA ASP A 123 -1.74 -4.99 5.99
C ASP A 123 -1.34 -4.98 4.50
N ALA A 124 -2.31 -5.13 3.58
CA ALA A 124 -2.05 -5.12 2.14
C ALA A 124 -1.47 -3.78 1.67
N ASP A 125 -2.04 -2.66 2.14
CA ASP A 125 -1.55 -1.31 1.89
C ASP A 125 -0.12 -1.14 2.41
N HIS A 126 0.10 -1.50 3.67
CA HIS A 126 1.41 -1.36 4.32
C HIS A 126 2.51 -2.18 3.60
N LEU A 127 2.21 -3.41 3.22
CA LEU A 127 3.13 -4.30 2.52
C LEU A 127 3.52 -3.81 1.12
N ASP A 128 2.68 -3.02 0.44
CA ASP A 128 2.98 -2.50 -0.90
C ASP A 128 4.14 -1.49 -0.90
N HIS A 129 4.46 -0.90 0.25
CA HIS A 129 5.57 0.03 0.41
C HIS A 129 6.95 -0.61 0.57
N PHE A 130 7.03 -1.96 0.56
CA PHE A 130 8.26 -2.72 0.78
C PHE A 130 8.61 -3.66 -0.38
N GLY A 131 9.82 -4.19 -0.37
CA GLY A 131 10.36 -5.04 -1.43
C GLY A 131 10.75 -4.23 -2.67
N SER A 132 10.48 -4.75 -3.86
CA SER A 132 10.80 -4.03 -5.11
C SER A 132 10.12 -2.68 -5.23
N GLN A 133 8.89 -2.55 -4.67
CA GLN A 133 8.20 -1.27 -4.62
C GLN A 133 8.87 -0.30 -3.66
N GLY A 134 9.32 -0.77 -2.49
CA GLY A 134 10.09 0.02 -1.53
C GLY A 134 11.37 0.58 -2.14
N LEU A 135 12.13 -0.25 -2.86
CA LEU A 135 13.33 0.21 -3.60
C LEU A 135 12.97 1.30 -4.62
N TRP A 136 11.93 1.07 -5.45
CA TRP A 136 11.48 2.07 -6.42
C TRP A 136 11.09 3.39 -5.75
N LEU A 137 10.33 3.32 -4.66
CA LEU A 137 9.91 4.50 -3.90
C LEU A 137 11.12 5.25 -3.31
N SER A 138 12.11 4.53 -2.79
CA SER A 138 13.33 5.12 -2.23
C SER A 138 14.18 5.79 -3.31
N PHE A 139 14.39 5.15 -4.46
CA PHE A 139 15.14 5.74 -5.58
C PHE A 139 14.46 7.01 -6.11
N THR A 140 13.14 6.96 -6.34
CA THR A 140 12.41 8.12 -6.86
C THR A 140 12.40 9.30 -5.88
N TYR A 141 12.24 9.02 -4.58
CA TYR A 141 12.31 10.03 -3.54
C TYR A 141 13.69 10.68 -3.45
N ARG A 142 14.76 9.89 -3.43
CA ARG A 142 16.13 10.39 -3.38
C ARG A 142 16.49 11.21 -4.62
N ALA A 143 16.07 10.75 -5.80
CA ALA A 143 16.24 11.52 -7.04
C ALA A 143 15.52 12.88 -6.97
N TYR A 144 14.32 12.92 -6.42
CA TYR A 144 13.57 14.16 -6.19
C TYR A 144 14.25 15.08 -5.18
N MET A 145 14.77 14.54 -4.07
CA MET A 145 15.48 15.30 -3.03
C MET A 145 16.87 15.77 -3.47
N GLY A 146 17.30 15.47 -4.70
CA GLY A 146 18.57 15.91 -5.26
C GLY A 146 19.77 15.17 -4.68
N GLN A 147 19.63 13.84 -4.49
CA GLN A 147 20.74 12.98 -4.08
C GLN A 147 22.00 13.24 -4.91
N LYS A 148 23.13 13.44 -4.25
CA LYS A 148 24.37 13.88 -4.89
C LYS A 148 25.20 12.71 -5.43
N ASP A 149 25.14 11.54 -4.78
CA ASP A 149 25.92 10.38 -5.16
C ASP A 149 25.26 9.05 -4.73
N MET A 150 25.90 7.95 -5.10
CA MET A 150 25.40 6.59 -4.88
C MET A 150 25.47 6.14 -3.41
N THR A 151 26.19 6.86 -2.55
CA THR A 151 26.42 6.43 -1.15
C THR A 151 25.28 6.85 -0.21
N GLU A 152 24.52 7.89 -0.56
CA GLU A 152 23.45 8.44 0.28
C GLU A 152 22.30 7.42 0.52
N LEU A 153 21.95 6.64 -0.49
CA LEU A 153 20.88 5.65 -0.36
C LEU A 153 21.27 4.46 0.53
N PRO A 154 22.43 3.79 0.35
CA PRO A 154 22.90 2.78 1.29
C PRO A 154 22.99 3.30 2.73
N ALA A 155 23.53 4.49 2.95
CA ALA A 155 23.63 5.09 4.29
C ALA A 155 22.25 5.28 4.95
N PHE A 156 21.22 5.69 4.19
CA PHE A 156 19.85 5.77 4.68
C PHE A 156 19.30 4.40 5.10
N TYR A 157 19.54 3.36 4.31
CA TYR A 157 19.08 2.01 4.64
C TYR A 157 19.79 1.43 5.87
N GLU A 158 21.10 1.71 6.03
CA GLU A 158 21.91 1.26 7.18
C GLU A 158 21.59 2.04 8.48
N SER A 159 20.79 3.09 8.43
CA SER A 159 20.44 3.93 9.59
C SER A 159 18.93 4.08 9.77
N GLU A 160 18.34 5.15 9.28
CA GLU A 160 16.95 5.53 9.52
C GLU A 160 15.93 4.43 9.09
N TRP A 161 16.19 3.78 7.96
CA TRP A 161 15.30 2.72 7.47
C TRP A 161 15.37 1.49 8.38
N ASP A 162 16.57 0.99 8.70
CA ASP A 162 16.75 -0.16 9.59
C ASP A 162 16.18 0.08 10.99
N GLU A 163 16.36 1.27 11.55
CA GLU A 163 15.77 1.67 12.83
C GLU A 163 14.25 1.68 12.80
N SER A 164 13.63 1.98 11.64
CA SER A 164 12.17 2.02 11.48
C SER A 164 11.52 0.63 11.39
N ILE A 165 12.26 -0.40 10.96
CA ILE A 165 11.72 -1.73 10.64
C ILE A 165 10.96 -2.40 11.81
N PRO A 166 11.49 -2.45 13.06
CA PRO A 166 10.76 -3.08 14.16
C PRO A 166 9.40 -2.42 14.44
N ARG A 167 9.36 -1.09 14.43
CA ARG A 167 8.12 -0.32 14.61
C ARG A 167 7.15 -0.58 13.45
N THR A 168 7.62 -0.52 12.23
CA THR A 168 6.83 -0.77 11.02
C THR A 168 6.22 -2.17 11.05
N ARG A 169 7.03 -3.19 11.41
CA ARG A 169 6.59 -4.57 11.57
C ARG A 169 5.47 -4.72 12.62
N SER A 170 5.57 -3.97 13.73
CA SER A 170 4.57 -4.04 14.81
C SER A 170 3.19 -3.49 14.41
N HIS A 171 3.09 -2.71 13.35
CA HIS A 171 1.82 -2.20 12.82
C HIS A 171 1.06 -3.22 11.96
N LEU A 172 1.65 -4.36 11.62
CA LEU A 172 0.98 -5.42 10.87
C LEU A 172 0.10 -6.26 11.79
N ASN A 173 -1.10 -6.57 11.31
CA ASN A 173 -2.13 -7.24 12.09
C ASN A 173 -1.94 -8.76 12.15
N PHE A 174 -1.49 -9.40 11.04
CA PHE A 174 -1.45 -10.85 10.93
C PHE A 174 -0.03 -11.39 10.85
N ASP A 175 0.19 -12.58 11.44
CA ASP A 175 1.51 -13.25 11.40
C ASP A 175 1.96 -13.60 9.98
N PHE A 176 1.02 -13.90 9.09
CA PHE A 176 1.34 -14.13 7.67
C PHE A 176 1.84 -12.86 7.00
N SER A 177 1.22 -11.71 7.28
CA SER A 177 1.67 -10.40 6.79
C SER A 177 3.07 -10.06 7.31
N ARG A 178 3.36 -10.35 8.59
CA ARG A 178 4.70 -10.17 9.17
C ARG A 178 5.77 -11.01 8.47
N LYS A 179 5.44 -12.25 8.08
CA LYS A 179 6.37 -13.12 7.32
C LYS A 179 6.67 -12.52 5.94
N ILE A 180 5.65 -12.06 5.22
CA ILE A 180 5.83 -11.39 3.92
C ILE A 180 6.68 -10.13 4.09
N PHE A 181 6.42 -9.34 5.12
CA PHE A 181 7.19 -8.14 5.43
C PHE A 181 8.66 -8.47 5.66
N ASP A 182 8.96 -9.48 6.50
CA ASP A 182 10.33 -9.90 6.81
C ASP A 182 11.08 -10.35 5.53
N GLU A 183 10.40 -11.04 4.60
CA GLU A 183 10.97 -11.41 3.30
C GLU A 183 11.25 -10.20 2.40
N LYS A 184 10.32 -9.24 2.35
CA LYS A 184 10.49 -8.00 1.59
C LYS A 184 11.64 -7.15 2.14
N VAL A 185 11.74 -7.01 3.45
CA VAL A 185 12.82 -6.31 4.14
C VAL A 185 14.18 -6.96 3.85
N ARG A 186 14.26 -8.29 3.94
CA ARG A 186 15.49 -9.02 3.59
C ARG A 186 15.90 -8.76 2.14
N TYR A 187 14.96 -8.84 1.20
CA TYR A 187 15.22 -8.55 -0.20
C TYR A 187 15.76 -7.12 -0.42
N GLU A 188 15.19 -6.11 0.25
CA GLU A 188 15.67 -4.74 0.15
C GLU A 188 17.10 -4.61 0.70
N ARG A 189 17.39 -5.19 1.86
CA ARG A 189 18.76 -5.21 2.44
C ARG A 189 19.77 -5.83 1.50
N ASP A 190 19.44 -6.99 0.93
CA ASP A 190 20.30 -7.69 -0.01
C ASP A 190 20.58 -6.85 -1.27
N ALA A 191 19.53 -6.22 -1.82
CA ALA A 191 19.65 -5.36 -3.00
C ALA A 191 20.51 -4.11 -2.72
N ILE A 192 20.34 -3.47 -1.57
CA ILE A 192 21.13 -2.29 -1.19
C ILE A 192 22.58 -2.66 -0.86
N SER A 193 22.81 -3.77 -0.17
CA SER A 193 24.15 -4.28 0.09
C SER A 193 24.91 -4.56 -1.21
N ARG A 194 24.21 -5.16 -2.18
CA ARG A 194 24.77 -5.41 -3.51
C ARG A 194 25.06 -4.11 -4.26
N LEU A 195 24.11 -3.16 -4.25
CA LEU A 195 24.32 -1.83 -4.85
C LEU A 195 25.58 -1.15 -4.30
N LYS A 196 25.80 -1.21 -2.98
CA LYS A 196 26.96 -0.64 -2.32
C LYS A 196 28.27 -1.27 -2.82
N LEU A 197 28.33 -2.62 -2.85
CA LEU A 197 29.53 -3.31 -3.34
C LEU A 197 29.83 -3.01 -4.82
N GLU A 198 28.79 -3.03 -5.68
CA GLU A 198 28.95 -2.77 -7.10
C GLU A 198 29.35 -1.30 -7.36
N SER A 199 28.90 -0.35 -6.53
CA SER A 199 29.30 1.07 -6.64
C SER A 199 30.79 1.30 -6.31
N GLU A 200 31.39 0.39 -5.52
CA GLU A 200 32.82 0.36 -5.21
C GLU A 200 33.64 -0.47 -6.22
N GLY A 201 32.97 -1.07 -7.22
CA GLY A 201 33.63 -1.89 -8.25
C GLY A 201 33.83 -3.36 -7.87
N PHE A 202 33.21 -3.81 -6.78
CA PHE A 202 33.25 -5.22 -6.39
C PHE A 202 32.12 -6.00 -7.04
N TYR A 203 32.42 -7.23 -7.51
CA TYR A 203 31.46 -8.18 -8.06
C TYR A 203 31.22 -9.31 -7.06
N ILE A 204 29.95 -9.75 -6.95
CA ILE A 204 29.52 -10.88 -6.11
C ILE A 204 29.37 -12.13 -6.96
#